data_52887864eef25cafbedc7ec793a64dd7
#
_entry.id   52887864eef25cafbedc7ec793a64dd7
#
_cell.length_a   1.000
_cell.length_b   1.000
_cell.length_c   1.000
_cell.angle_alpha   90.00
_cell.angle_beta   90.00
_cell.angle_gamma   90.00
#
_symmetry.space_group_name_H-M   'P 1'
#
loop_
_entity.id
_entity.type
_entity.pdbx_description
1 polymer ?
#
loop_
_entity_poly.entity_id
_entity_poly.type
_entity_poly.pdbx_seq_one_letter_code
_entity_poly.pdbx_strand_id
1 'polypeptide(L)'
;TGYTVSAEENGGYPHGYMKTGTSNGLAKNVQGSYSDKISRGNVAYLTTNALESKLMEQTGFGSDGKYEITEKTLLKDKLKVTKDTGRITAIENTSLTGSSSLAKGQIKIDNKTYETAYNMNNLLGYNVTYYVKNEGKNDESVILAMPIQNQNNDLTISSELFSKLTTKNGNTAIEYFKDENTSKTNTAEISSDATLIYNGKYQAM
;
A
#
# COMPACT_ATOMS: atom_id res chain seq x y z
N THR A 1 8.15 15.71 14.46
CA THR A 1 8.61 14.47 15.15
C THR A 1 9.17 14.71 16.58
N GLY A 2 9.50 15.98 16.95
CA GLY A 2 9.89 16.35 18.31
C GLY A 2 11.37 16.20 18.68
N TYR A 3 12.22 15.82 17.73
CA TYR A 3 13.64 15.52 17.98
C TYR A 3 14.59 16.75 18.02
N THR A 4 14.08 17.97 18.13
CA THR A 4 14.93 19.17 18.11
C THR A 4 15.94 19.16 19.25
N VAL A 5 15.56 18.81 20.47
CA VAL A 5 16.45 18.75 21.63
C VAL A 5 17.59 17.77 21.38
N SER A 6 17.27 16.56 20.93
CA SER A 6 18.28 15.54 20.60
C SER A 6 19.21 15.98 19.46
N ALA A 7 18.70 16.73 18.49
CA ALA A 7 19.53 17.25 17.40
C ALA A 7 20.53 18.33 17.90
N GLU A 8 20.10 19.21 18.80
CA GLU A 8 20.97 20.21 19.42
C GLU A 8 22.05 19.56 20.28
N GLU A 9 21.69 18.55 21.09
CA GLU A 9 22.66 17.76 21.89
C GLU A 9 23.66 17.00 21.01
N ASN A 10 23.28 16.59 19.81
CA ASN A 10 24.16 15.93 18.82
C ASN A 10 25.02 16.91 17.99
N GLY A 11 25.08 18.19 18.35
CA GLY A 11 25.93 19.19 17.71
C GLY A 11 25.20 20.21 16.82
N GLY A 12 23.86 20.29 16.93
CA GLY A 12 23.07 21.32 16.27
C GLY A 12 23.05 21.24 14.74
N TYR A 13 22.65 22.33 14.12
CA TYR A 13 22.56 22.41 12.67
C TYR A 13 23.94 22.62 11.99
N PRO A 14 24.24 21.90 10.87
CA PRO A 14 23.41 20.89 10.22
C PRO A 14 23.66 19.46 10.73
N HIS A 15 24.80 19.19 11.36
CA HIS A 15 25.30 17.83 11.63
C HIS A 15 24.44 17.07 12.65
N GLY A 16 24.04 17.71 13.74
CA GLY A 16 23.19 17.11 14.76
C GLY A 16 21.82 16.74 14.22
N TYR A 17 21.25 17.58 13.36
CA TYR A 17 19.97 17.30 12.72
C TYR A 17 20.07 16.12 11.74
N MET A 18 21.12 16.02 10.96
CA MET A 18 21.35 14.89 10.07
C MET A 18 21.57 13.60 10.82
N LYS A 19 22.45 13.63 11.84
CA LYS A 19 22.73 12.47 12.67
C LYS A 19 21.44 11.95 13.33
N THR A 20 20.69 12.83 13.95
CA THR A 20 19.42 12.52 14.63
C THR A 20 18.37 12.02 13.62
N GLY A 21 18.22 12.66 12.46
CA GLY A 21 17.32 12.23 11.42
C GLY A 21 17.66 10.85 10.86
N THR A 22 18.94 10.55 10.68
CA THR A 22 19.39 9.23 10.21
C THR A 22 19.12 8.14 11.26
N SER A 23 19.48 8.39 12.53
CA SER A 23 19.28 7.42 13.62
C SER A 23 17.81 7.10 13.89
N ASN A 24 16.90 8.04 13.63
CA ASN A 24 15.45 7.85 13.78
C ASN A 24 14.74 7.43 12.48
N GLY A 25 15.49 7.06 11.44
CA GLY A 25 14.95 6.54 10.19
C GLY A 25 14.33 7.60 9.26
N LEU A 26 14.41 8.89 9.61
CA LEU A 26 13.87 9.98 8.76
C LEU A 26 14.57 10.04 7.39
N ALA A 27 15.88 9.75 7.35
CA ALA A 27 16.67 9.76 6.13
C ALA A 27 16.66 8.43 5.35
N LYS A 28 15.81 7.47 5.70
CA LYS A 28 15.70 6.19 4.98
C LYS A 28 15.33 6.44 3.52
N ASN A 29 16.11 5.84 2.59
CA ASN A 29 16.00 5.98 1.13
C ASN A 29 16.25 7.40 0.60
N VAL A 30 16.65 8.35 1.42
CA VAL A 30 17.07 9.69 0.99
C VAL A 30 18.52 9.62 0.51
N GLN A 31 18.79 10.14 -0.68
CA GLN A 31 20.11 10.15 -1.29
C GLN A 31 20.66 11.58 -1.42
N GLY A 32 21.98 11.70 -1.39
CA GLY A 32 22.68 12.99 -1.51
C GLY A 32 23.29 13.47 -0.19
N SER A 33 23.97 14.61 -0.26
CA SER A 33 24.61 15.29 0.86
C SER A 33 23.72 16.44 1.36
N TYR A 34 23.97 16.90 2.58
CA TYR A 34 23.25 18.04 3.17
C TYR A 34 23.46 19.35 2.39
N SER A 35 24.52 19.45 1.58
CA SER A 35 24.78 20.59 0.72
C SER A 35 24.10 20.52 -0.65
N ASP A 36 23.52 19.35 -0.99
CA ASP A 36 22.89 19.16 -2.28
C ASP A 36 21.49 19.77 -2.33
N LYS A 37 21.07 20.16 -3.53
CA LYS A 37 19.66 20.53 -3.75
C LYS A 37 18.79 19.31 -3.58
N ILE A 38 17.81 19.40 -2.70
CA ILE A 38 16.89 18.27 -2.43
C ILE A 38 15.98 18.03 -3.64
N SER A 39 15.89 16.78 -4.08
CA SER A 39 14.95 16.36 -5.11
C SER A 39 13.53 16.20 -4.56
N ARG A 40 12.51 16.28 -5.43
CA ARG A 40 11.10 16.01 -5.04
C ARG A 40 10.93 14.60 -4.48
N GLY A 41 11.67 13.61 -5.01
CA GLY A 41 11.67 12.24 -4.50
C GLY A 41 12.19 12.16 -3.06
N ASN A 42 13.30 12.84 -2.77
CA ASN A 42 13.85 12.90 -1.41
C ASN A 42 12.88 13.59 -0.42
N VAL A 43 12.20 14.66 -0.86
CA VAL A 43 11.16 15.31 -0.03
C VAL A 43 10.02 14.32 0.27
N ALA A 44 9.57 13.55 -0.71
CA ALA A 44 8.55 12.53 -0.52
C ALA A 44 8.99 11.45 0.48
N TYR A 45 10.22 10.94 0.37
CA TYR A 45 10.79 10.00 1.35
C TYR A 45 10.84 10.58 2.75
N LEU A 46 11.38 11.78 2.92
CA LEU A 46 11.44 12.45 4.23
C LEU A 46 10.06 12.63 4.84
N THR A 47 9.09 13.05 4.05
CA THR A 47 7.71 13.25 4.51
C THR A 47 7.09 11.91 4.96
N THR A 48 7.18 10.87 4.12
CA THR A 48 6.64 9.55 4.43
C THR A 48 7.30 8.96 5.69
N ASN A 49 8.63 9.03 5.77
CA ASN A 49 9.37 8.56 6.93
C ASN A 49 8.98 9.32 8.21
N ALA A 50 8.76 10.65 8.11
CA ALA A 50 8.34 11.46 9.25
C ALA A 50 6.93 11.09 9.76
N LEU A 51 6.02 10.68 8.88
CA LEU A 51 4.69 10.23 9.27
C LEU A 51 4.72 8.95 10.10
N GLU A 52 5.64 8.04 9.79
CA GLU A 52 5.76 6.71 10.42
C GLU A 52 6.80 6.67 11.57
N SER A 53 7.64 7.70 11.71
CA SER A 53 8.64 7.76 12.80
C SER A 53 7.98 7.97 14.14
N LYS A 54 8.53 7.31 15.19
CA LYS A 54 8.12 7.53 16.57
C LYS A 54 8.29 8.99 16.96
N LEU A 55 7.44 9.50 17.82
CA LEU A 55 7.52 10.88 18.32
C LEU A 55 8.41 10.94 19.56
N MET A 56 9.23 11.99 19.65
CA MET A 56 9.84 12.39 20.91
C MET A 56 8.92 13.42 21.58
N GLU A 57 8.50 13.14 22.80
CA GLU A 57 7.61 14.00 23.57
C GLU A 57 8.25 14.40 24.89
N GLN A 58 7.96 15.60 25.36
CA GLN A 58 8.38 16.03 26.68
C GLN A 58 7.51 15.37 27.74
N THR A 59 8.14 14.63 28.66
CA THR A 59 7.47 13.88 29.74
C THR A 59 7.69 14.50 31.11
N GLY A 60 8.67 15.41 31.24
CA GLY A 60 8.95 16.15 32.45
C GLY A 60 8.87 17.66 32.24
N PHE A 61 8.39 18.41 33.26
CA PHE A 61 8.25 19.84 33.23
C PHE A 61 9.10 20.46 34.39
N GLY A 62 9.59 21.66 34.18
CA GLY A 62 10.44 22.38 35.14
C GLY A 62 11.92 22.42 34.73
N SER A 63 12.83 22.58 35.70
CA SER A 63 14.26 22.70 35.46
C SER A 63 14.90 21.48 34.81
N ASP A 64 14.26 20.29 34.90
CA ASP A 64 14.77 19.02 34.41
C ASP A 64 13.84 18.46 33.33
N GLY A 65 13.57 19.28 32.28
CA GLY A 65 12.75 18.86 31.13
C GLY A 65 13.23 17.52 30.58
N LYS A 66 12.42 16.47 30.74
CA LYS A 66 12.71 15.13 30.27
C LYS A 66 12.01 14.88 28.95
N TYR A 67 12.73 14.34 27.98
CA TYR A 67 12.19 13.96 26.67
C TYR A 67 12.34 12.46 26.46
N GLU A 68 11.30 11.83 25.98
CA GLU A 68 11.29 10.39 25.74
C GLU A 68 10.72 10.07 24.35
N ILE A 69 11.26 9.02 23.74
CA ILE A 69 10.71 8.46 22.48
C ILE A 69 9.49 7.63 22.87
N THR A 70 8.35 7.98 22.32
CA THR A 70 7.08 7.29 22.54
C THR A 70 6.77 6.30 21.41
N GLU A 71 5.79 5.42 21.60
CA GLU A 71 5.28 4.54 20.53
C GLU A 71 4.32 5.27 19.57
N LYS A 72 4.06 6.55 19.80
CA LYS A 72 3.18 7.37 18.96
C LYS A 72 3.86 7.77 17.65
N THR A 73 3.06 7.96 16.62
CA THR A 73 3.50 8.48 15.31
C THR A 73 2.61 9.63 14.86
N LEU A 74 3.10 10.44 13.91
CA LEU A 74 2.25 11.47 13.29
C LEU A 74 1.06 10.85 12.58
N LEU A 75 1.28 9.77 11.84
CA LEU A 75 0.25 9.10 11.05
C LEU A 75 -0.90 8.63 11.94
N LYS A 76 -0.59 7.79 12.92
CA LYS A 76 -1.60 7.15 13.78
C LYS A 76 -2.19 8.12 14.81
N ASP A 77 -1.34 8.83 15.53
CA ASP A 77 -1.79 9.55 16.72
C ASP A 77 -2.28 10.97 16.44
N LYS A 78 -1.73 11.64 15.42
CA LYS A 78 -2.13 13.00 15.06
C LYS A 78 -3.12 13.01 13.89
N LEU A 79 -2.85 12.26 12.84
CA LEU A 79 -3.71 12.21 11.65
C LEU A 79 -4.85 11.19 11.76
N LYS A 80 -4.80 10.29 12.77
CA LYS A 80 -5.79 9.23 12.98
C LYS A 80 -5.90 8.30 11.75
N VAL A 81 -4.76 7.98 11.16
CA VAL A 81 -4.64 7.07 10.02
C VAL A 81 -3.81 5.87 10.42
N THR A 82 -4.36 4.68 10.24
CA THR A 82 -3.65 3.41 10.39
C THR A 82 -3.26 2.86 9.04
N LYS A 83 -2.18 2.11 8.98
CA LYS A 83 -1.67 1.43 7.79
C LYS A 83 -1.73 -0.07 8.04
N ASP A 84 -2.28 -0.80 7.08
CA ASP A 84 -2.39 -2.25 7.14
C ASP A 84 -2.22 -2.87 5.76
N THR A 85 -2.25 -4.20 5.67
CA THR A 85 -2.17 -4.96 4.42
C THR A 85 -3.30 -5.96 4.35
N GLY A 86 -3.82 -6.23 3.15
CA GLY A 86 -4.88 -7.19 2.93
C GLY A 86 -5.22 -7.35 1.46
N ARG A 87 -6.14 -8.26 1.14
CA ARG A 87 -6.62 -8.50 -0.22
C ARG A 87 -7.98 -7.85 -0.43
N ILE A 88 -8.14 -7.12 -1.52
CA ILE A 88 -9.45 -6.59 -1.91
C ILE A 88 -10.30 -7.74 -2.43
N THR A 89 -11.33 -8.13 -1.67
CA THR A 89 -12.19 -9.29 -1.95
C THR A 89 -13.54 -8.93 -2.54
N ALA A 90 -14.00 -7.70 -2.34
CA ALA A 90 -15.20 -7.19 -3.01
C ALA A 90 -15.13 -5.68 -3.22
N ILE A 91 -15.81 -5.25 -4.27
CA ILE A 91 -16.03 -3.85 -4.65
C ILE A 91 -17.52 -3.67 -4.94
N GLU A 92 -17.93 -2.44 -5.27
CA GLU A 92 -19.31 -2.19 -5.73
C GLU A 92 -19.68 -3.18 -6.86
N ASN A 93 -20.78 -3.90 -6.67
CA ASN A 93 -21.38 -4.85 -7.61
C ASN A 93 -20.60 -6.14 -7.93
N THR A 94 -19.43 -6.37 -7.37
CA THR A 94 -18.62 -7.55 -7.68
C THR A 94 -17.83 -8.04 -6.46
N SER A 95 -17.76 -9.36 -6.28
CA SER A 95 -16.91 -9.98 -5.27
C SER A 95 -16.19 -11.20 -5.83
N LEU A 96 -15.06 -11.57 -5.23
CA LEU A 96 -14.30 -12.77 -5.60
C LEU A 96 -15.05 -14.08 -5.27
N THR A 97 -16.04 -14.02 -4.40
CA THR A 97 -16.82 -15.20 -3.95
C THR A 97 -18.23 -15.24 -4.53
N GLY A 98 -18.64 -14.26 -5.29
CA GLY A 98 -20.01 -14.14 -5.82
C GLY A 98 -21.08 -13.83 -4.77
N SER A 99 -20.72 -13.71 -3.50
CA SER A 99 -21.66 -13.81 -2.38
C SER A 99 -22.30 -12.50 -1.94
N SER A 100 -21.92 -11.33 -2.41
CA SER A 100 -22.63 -10.07 -2.10
C SER A 100 -22.20 -8.90 -2.97
N SER A 101 -23.14 -8.08 -3.38
CA SER A 101 -22.88 -6.73 -3.85
C SER A 101 -22.67 -5.80 -2.66
N LEU A 102 -21.62 -5.01 -2.70
CA LEU A 102 -21.44 -3.89 -1.77
C LEU A 102 -22.23 -2.68 -2.28
N ALA A 103 -22.61 -1.81 -1.37
CA ALA A 103 -23.19 -0.51 -1.73
C ALA A 103 -22.14 0.37 -2.43
N LYS A 104 -22.62 1.39 -3.12
CA LYS A 104 -21.75 2.40 -3.73
C LYS A 104 -20.88 3.06 -2.67
N GLY A 105 -19.59 3.20 -2.98
CA GLY A 105 -18.63 3.78 -2.04
C GLY A 105 -18.16 2.82 -0.95
N GLN A 106 -18.39 1.51 -1.11
CA GLN A 106 -17.87 0.48 -0.21
C GLN A 106 -16.83 -0.40 -0.88
N ILE A 107 -15.88 -0.87 -0.08
CA ILE A 107 -14.86 -1.82 -0.45
C ILE A 107 -14.70 -2.86 0.66
N LYS A 108 -14.45 -4.11 0.29
CA LYS A 108 -14.14 -5.17 1.26
C LYS A 108 -12.68 -5.57 1.11
N ILE A 109 -11.94 -5.50 2.21
CA ILE A 109 -10.57 -5.97 2.31
C ILE A 109 -10.57 -7.14 3.28
N ASP A 110 -10.13 -8.30 2.79
CA ASP A 110 -10.29 -9.58 3.47
C ASP A 110 -11.74 -9.80 3.92
N ASN A 111 -11.99 -9.78 5.21
CA ASN A 111 -13.34 -10.00 5.78
C ASN A 111 -14.03 -8.73 6.26
N LYS A 112 -13.38 -7.55 6.16
CA LYS A 112 -13.92 -6.28 6.69
C LYS A 112 -14.36 -5.36 5.56
N THR A 113 -15.57 -4.81 5.68
CA THR A 113 -16.11 -3.80 4.77
C THR A 113 -15.78 -2.41 5.30
N TYR A 114 -15.35 -1.54 4.40
CA TYR A 114 -15.01 -0.14 4.68
C TYR A 114 -15.74 0.78 3.73
N GLU A 115 -16.02 1.99 4.18
CA GLU A 115 -16.39 3.11 3.30
C GLU A 115 -15.15 3.63 2.55
N THR A 116 -15.33 4.14 1.35
CA THR A 116 -14.29 4.84 0.59
C THR A 116 -14.90 5.87 -0.36
N ALA A 117 -14.29 7.04 -0.45
CA ALA A 117 -14.62 8.06 -1.43
C ALA A 117 -13.89 7.87 -2.77
N TYR A 118 -12.98 6.90 -2.85
CA TYR A 118 -12.09 6.69 -4.00
C TYR A 118 -12.52 5.46 -4.79
N ASN A 119 -12.44 5.55 -6.12
CA ASN A 119 -12.66 4.39 -6.97
C ASN A 119 -11.44 3.45 -6.91
N MET A 120 -11.66 2.26 -6.37
CA MET A 120 -10.66 1.19 -6.23
C MET A 120 -11.05 -0.07 -7.02
N ASN A 121 -11.94 0.06 -7.99
CA ASN A 121 -12.50 -1.08 -8.72
C ASN A 121 -11.45 -1.88 -9.50
N ASN A 122 -10.39 -1.21 -9.96
CA ASN A 122 -9.27 -1.84 -10.64
C ASN A 122 -8.33 -2.64 -9.72
N LEU A 123 -8.56 -2.61 -8.41
CA LEU A 123 -7.75 -3.31 -7.43
C LEU A 123 -8.41 -4.59 -6.89
N LEU A 124 -9.57 -5.00 -7.43
CA LEU A 124 -10.21 -6.26 -7.04
C LEU A 124 -9.27 -7.45 -7.24
N GLY A 125 -9.07 -8.23 -6.20
CA GLY A 125 -8.16 -9.37 -6.18
C GLY A 125 -6.72 -9.06 -5.78
N TYR A 126 -6.33 -7.81 -5.77
CA TYR A 126 -4.96 -7.40 -5.41
C TYR A 126 -4.71 -7.48 -3.91
N ASN A 127 -3.49 -7.89 -3.55
CA ASN A 127 -2.93 -7.65 -2.24
C ASN A 127 -2.45 -6.20 -2.19
N VAL A 128 -2.94 -5.46 -1.23
CA VAL A 128 -2.69 -4.02 -1.11
C VAL A 128 -2.15 -3.64 0.25
N THR A 129 -1.33 -2.60 0.29
CA THR A 129 -1.15 -1.78 1.48
C THR A 129 -2.24 -0.73 1.47
N TYR A 130 -3.01 -0.61 2.55
CA TYR A 130 -4.11 0.35 2.62
C TYR A 130 -4.04 1.18 3.89
N TYR A 131 -4.68 2.35 3.82
CA TYR A 131 -4.68 3.34 4.89
C TYR A 131 -6.11 3.64 5.30
N VAL A 132 -6.39 3.48 6.59
CA VAL A 132 -7.72 3.67 7.18
C VAL A 132 -7.70 4.90 8.05
N LYS A 133 -8.57 5.86 7.77
CA LYS A 133 -8.80 7.02 8.62
C LYS A 133 -9.86 6.68 9.66
N ASN A 134 -9.64 7.15 10.89
CA ASN A 134 -10.54 6.99 12.03
C ASN A 134 -10.94 5.54 12.32
N GLU A 135 -10.00 4.61 12.22
CA GLU A 135 -10.25 3.18 12.49
C GLU A 135 -10.98 2.97 13.83
N GLY A 136 -12.03 2.13 13.80
CA GLY A 136 -12.87 1.85 14.95
C GLY A 136 -13.83 2.98 15.33
N LYS A 137 -14.03 3.98 14.48
CA LYS A 137 -15.01 5.07 14.65
C LYS A 137 -16.13 4.95 13.62
N ASN A 138 -17.21 5.71 13.83
CA ASN A 138 -18.39 5.71 12.93
C ASN A 138 -18.08 6.23 11.51
N ASP A 139 -17.02 7.02 11.35
CA ASP A 139 -16.53 7.59 10.10
C ASP A 139 -15.26 6.91 9.58
N GLU A 140 -15.06 5.66 9.97
CA GLU A 140 -13.95 4.81 9.49
C GLU A 140 -14.01 4.66 7.96
N SER A 141 -12.92 4.98 7.28
CA SER A 141 -12.86 4.90 5.81
C SER A 141 -11.47 4.58 5.28
N VAL A 142 -11.42 3.83 4.20
CA VAL A 142 -10.18 3.63 3.43
C VAL A 142 -9.95 4.86 2.56
N ILE A 143 -8.82 5.53 2.78
CA ILE A 143 -8.44 6.75 2.07
C ILE A 143 -7.41 6.50 0.97
N LEU A 144 -6.69 5.38 1.01
CA LEU A 144 -5.69 5.01 0.02
C LEU A 144 -5.49 3.49 0.05
N ALA A 145 -5.38 2.87 -1.12
CA ALA A 145 -4.89 1.51 -1.28
C ALA A 145 -3.91 1.45 -2.44
N MET A 146 -2.81 0.72 -2.26
CA MET A 146 -1.76 0.57 -3.26
C MET A 146 -1.37 -0.91 -3.38
N PRO A 147 -1.23 -1.45 -4.60
CA PRO A 147 -0.74 -2.82 -4.79
C PRO A 147 0.62 -3.01 -4.12
N ILE A 148 0.77 -4.13 -3.41
CA ILE A 148 2.05 -4.51 -2.83
C ILE A 148 2.93 -5.04 -3.95
N GLN A 149 4.10 -4.41 -4.12
CA GLN A 149 5.07 -4.85 -5.11
C GLN A 149 5.48 -6.31 -4.85
N ASN A 150 5.56 -7.12 -5.90
CA ASN A 150 5.93 -8.55 -5.87
C ASN A 150 4.90 -9.50 -5.20
N GLN A 151 3.71 -9.02 -4.81
CA GLN A 151 2.62 -9.87 -4.33
C GLN A 151 1.46 -9.97 -5.34
N ASN A 152 1.55 -9.23 -6.43
CA ASN A 152 0.56 -9.23 -7.49
C ASN A 152 1.29 -9.45 -8.83
N ASN A 153 0.76 -10.36 -9.65
CA ASN A 153 1.27 -10.62 -10.99
C ASN A 153 0.12 -10.46 -11.98
N ASP A 154 0.27 -9.52 -12.90
CA ASP A 154 -0.71 -9.27 -13.93
C ASP A 154 -0.24 -9.85 -15.26
N LEU A 155 -1.13 -10.56 -15.93
CA LEU A 155 -0.96 -11.00 -17.30
C LEU A 155 -2.14 -10.51 -18.12
N THR A 156 -1.90 -9.58 -19.02
CA THR A 156 -2.89 -9.11 -19.97
C THR A 156 -2.64 -9.77 -21.32
N ILE A 157 -3.65 -10.44 -21.87
CA ILE A 157 -3.61 -11.09 -23.17
C ILE A 157 -4.69 -10.41 -24.01
N SER A 158 -4.29 -9.69 -25.06
CA SER A 158 -5.25 -9.12 -26.01
C SER A 158 -5.86 -10.23 -26.88
N SER A 159 -7.00 -9.96 -27.51
CA SER A 159 -7.69 -10.94 -28.35
C SER A 159 -6.82 -11.43 -29.52
N GLU A 160 -5.98 -10.56 -30.07
CA GLU A 160 -5.07 -10.85 -31.16
C GLU A 160 -3.93 -11.81 -30.75
N LEU A 161 -3.54 -11.78 -29.49
CA LEU A 161 -2.50 -12.62 -28.94
C LEU A 161 -3.02 -13.93 -28.34
N PHE A 162 -4.32 -14.08 -28.16
CA PHE A 162 -4.93 -15.33 -27.72
C PHE A 162 -4.84 -16.40 -28.82
N SER A 163 -4.30 -17.58 -28.51
CA SER A 163 -4.23 -18.70 -29.44
C SER A 163 -5.39 -19.69 -29.22
N LYS A 164 -5.41 -20.32 -28.07
CA LYS A 164 -6.45 -21.31 -27.70
C LYS A 164 -6.47 -21.59 -26.21
N LEU A 165 -7.54 -22.24 -25.78
CA LEU A 165 -7.55 -22.95 -24.49
C LEU A 165 -6.89 -24.33 -24.65
N THR A 166 -6.13 -24.75 -23.66
CA THR A 166 -5.42 -26.03 -23.60
C THR A 166 -5.48 -26.58 -22.18
N THR A 167 -4.83 -27.70 -21.96
CA THR A 167 -4.68 -28.31 -20.63
C THR A 167 -3.21 -28.41 -20.31
N LYS A 168 -2.83 -28.01 -19.10
CA LYS A 168 -1.48 -28.14 -18.55
C LYS A 168 -1.56 -28.67 -17.12
N ASN A 169 -0.84 -29.72 -16.82
CA ASN A 169 -0.84 -30.37 -15.48
C ASN A 169 -2.25 -30.75 -14.97
N GLY A 170 -3.20 -31.02 -15.85
CA GLY A 170 -4.59 -31.33 -15.48
C GLY A 170 -5.50 -30.10 -15.30
N ASN A 171 -4.96 -28.89 -15.35
CA ASN A 171 -5.71 -27.64 -15.22
C ASN A 171 -5.95 -27.01 -16.60
N THR A 172 -7.03 -26.21 -16.71
CA THR A 172 -7.24 -25.35 -17.88
C THR A 172 -6.10 -24.35 -18.00
N ALA A 173 -5.64 -24.11 -19.22
CA ALA A 173 -4.58 -23.16 -19.49
C ALA A 173 -4.88 -22.34 -20.75
N ILE A 174 -4.35 -21.14 -20.80
CA ILE A 174 -4.42 -20.24 -21.95
C ILE A 174 -3.09 -20.29 -22.68
N GLU A 175 -3.14 -20.64 -23.98
CA GLU A 175 -2.00 -20.53 -24.88
C GLU A 175 -2.09 -19.19 -25.61
N TYR A 176 -1.01 -18.43 -25.63
CA TYR A 176 -0.97 -17.10 -26.19
C TYR A 176 0.39 -16.74 -26.79
N PHE A 177 0.41 -15.82 -27.74
CA PHE A 177 1.63 -15.25 -28.31
C PHE A 177 2.12 -14.10 -27.41
N LYS A 178 3.45 -13.94 -27.31
CA LYS A 178 4.05 -12.84 -26.55
C LYS A 178 3.83 -11.49 -27.22
N ASP A 179 3.91 -11.48 -28.53
CA ASP A 179 3.72 -10.34 -29.42
C ASP A 179 3.31 -10.84 -30.81
N GLU A 180 2.89 -9.93 -31.69
CA GLU A 180 2.39 -10.24 -33.03
C GLU A 180 3.48 -10.80 -33.97
N ASN A 181 4.76 -10.62 -33.66
CA ASN A 181 5.89 -11.03 -34.52
C ASN A 181 6.49 -12.37 -34.12
N THR A 182 6.00 -13.00 -33.07
CA THR A 182 6.52 -14.27 -32.59
C THR A 182 5.63 -15.44 -32.99
N SER A 183 6.22 -16.53 -33.49
CA SER A 183 5.51 -17.78 -33.73
C SER A 183 5.49 -18.70 -32.52
N LYS A 184 6.23 -18.35 -31.45
CA LYS A 184 6.31 -19.15 -30.23
C LYS A 184 5.23 -18.75 -29.26
N THR A 185 4.44 -19.72 -28.82
CA THR A 185 3.42 -19.51 -27.79
C THR A 185 3.98 -19.67 -26.39
N ASN A 186 3.35 -18.99 -25.45
CA ASN A 186 3.48 -19.19 -24.01
C ASN A 186 2.19 -19.81 -23.47
N THR A 187 2.24 -20.35 -22.27
CA THR A 187 1.10 -20.96 -21.61
C THR A 187 0.93 -20.43 -20.21
N ALA A 188 -0.24 -19.87 -19.92
CA ALA A 188 -0.65 -19.46 -18.57
C ALA A 188 -1.66 -20.49 -18.03
N GLU A 189 -1.29 -21.17 -16.96
CA GLU A 189 -2.15 -22.14 -16.28
C GLU A 189 -3.13 -21.40 -15.38
N ILE A 190 -4.41 -21.78 -15.42
CA ILE A 190 -5.46 -21.27 -14.56
C ILE A 190 -5.58 -22.20 -13.36
N SER A 191 -5.44 -21.65 -12.15
CA SER A 191 -5.59 -22.41 -10.92
C SER A 191 -7.01 -22.98 -10.80
N SER A 192 -7.15 -24.16 -10.18
CA SER A 192 -8.46 -24.79 -9.93
C SER A 192 -9.35 -23.98 -8.98
N ASP A 193 -8.77 -23.05 -8.21
CA ASP A 193 -9.47 -22.12 -7.33
C ASP A 193 -9.59 -20.71 -7.90
N ALA A 194 -9.32 -20.55 -9.21
CA ALA A 194 -9.41 -19.25 -9.86
C ALA A 194 -10.85 -18.70 -9.83
N THR A 195 -10.95 -17.39 -9.69
CA THR A 195 -12.22 -16.68 -9.78
C THR A 195 -12.39 -16.06 -11.16
N LEU A 196 -13.50 -16.36 -11.82
CA LEU A 196 -13.85 -15.75 -13.10
C LEU A 196 -14.74 -14.52 -12.88
N ILE A 197 -14.29 -13.38 -13.38
CA ILE A 197 -15.08 -12.14 -13.45
C ILE A 197 -15.28 -11.80 -14.94
N TYR A 198 -16.52 -11.79 -15.40
CA TYR A 198 -16.87 -11.42 -16.76
C TYR A 198 -17.79 -10.20 -16.78
N ASN A 199 -17.43 -9.16 -17.52
CA ASN A 199 -18.13 -7.88 -17.52
C ASN A 199 -18.45 -7.33 -16.13
N GLY A 200 -17.46 -7.40 -15.22
CA GLY A 200 -17.61 -6.92 -13.85
C GLY A 200 -18.53 -7.75 -12.96
N LYS A 201 -18.88 -8.98 -13.35
CA LYS A 201 -19.71 -9.89 -12.55
C LYS A 201 -19.02 -11.22 -12.35
N TYR A 202 -19.11 -11.74 -11.13
CA TYR A 202 -18.69 -13.10 -10.80
C TYR A 202 -19.41 -14.14 -11.66
N GLN A 203 -18.66 -15.13 -12.14
CA GLN A 203 -19.17 -16.31 -12.82
C GLN A 203 -18.72 -17.56 -12.08
N ALA A 204 -19.63 -18.46 -11.81
CA ALA A 204 -19.26 -19.79 -11.34
C ALA A 204 -18.58 -20.56 -12.49
N MET A 205 -17.44 -21.18 -12.18
CA MET A 205 -16.74 -22.07 -13.11
C MET A 205 -17.27 -23.49 -12.99
#